data_80e2086fef3c77adcad52179397f482a
#
_entry.id   80e2086fef3c77adcad52179397f482a
#
_cell.length_a   1.000
_cell.length_b   1.000
_cell.length_c   1.000
_cell.angle_alpha   90.00
_cell.angle_beta   90.00
_cell.angle_gamma   90.00
#
_symmetry.space_group_name_H-M   'P 1'
#
loop_
_entity.id
_entity.type
_entity.pdbx_description
1 polymer ?
#
loop_
_entity_poly.entity_id
_entity_poly.type
_entity_poly.pdbx_seq_one_letter_code
_entity_poly.pdbx_strand_id
1 'polypeptide(L)'
;MNLEAFTMNIPESEFHRVVRHETGHTMGFPHEHMRRELVNEIDPDKAIAYFGATQGWSPAEVRQQVLTPIEESSLRGTAHADPDSIMCYQIPGSITKSGKPIVGGLDIDRQDFAFAALIYPKVAKPKTAPKRKAKARSKGKAVRKSKVKHKSGRKKLMGSV
;
A
#
# COMPACT_ATOMS: atom_id res chain seq x y z
N MET A 1 3.24 -12.68 12.64
CA MET A 1 4.49 -11.90 12.55
C MET A 1 5.52 -12.56 13.44
N ASN A 2 6.62 -13.04 12.87
CA ASN A 2 7.72 -13.63 13.63
C ASN A 2 8.93 -12.69 13.60
N LEU A 3 9.30 -12.13 14.76
CA LEU A 3 10.43 -11.22 14.94
C LEU A 3 11.49 -11.82 15.88
N GLU A 4 11.54 -13.15 16.01
CA GLU A 4 12.36 -13.86 17.00
C GLU A 4 13.86 -13.60 16.84
N ALA A 5 14.33 -13.39 15.62
CA ALA A 5 15.73 -13.10 15.33
C ALA A 5 16.09 -11.60 15.43
N PHE A 6 15.14 -10.73 15.82
CA PHE A 6 15.39 -9.30 15.90
C PHE A 6 16.27 -8.93 17.08
N THR A 7 17.43 -8.39 16.80
CA THR A 7 18.34 -7.82 17.78
C THR A 7 18.65 -6.36 17.41
N MET A 8 19.19 -5.58 18.33
CA MET A 8 19.60 -4.18 18.08
C MET A 8 20.76 -4.05 17.07
N ASN A 9 21.38 -5.17 16.68
CA ASN A 9 22.53 -5.19 15.75
C ASN A 9 22.14 -5.64 14.33
N ILE A 10 20.86 -5.82 14.04
CA ILE A 10 20.40 -6.17 12.69
C ILE A 10 20.61 -4.96 11.76
N PRO A 11 21.15 -5.15 10.55
CA PRO A 11 21.20 -4.10 9.54
C PRO A 11 19.80 -3.52 9.25
N GLU A 12 19.70 -2.22 9.08
CA GLU A 12 18.42 -1.53 8.85
C GLU A 12 17.70 -2.07 7.61
N SER A 13 18.44 -2.43 6.56
CA SER A 13 17.89 -3.05 5.36
C SER A 13 17.19 -4.38 5.65
N GLU A 14 17.79 -5.21 6.50
CA GLU A 14 17.20 -6.49 6.90
C GLU A 14 15.99 -6.27 7.81
N PHE A 15 16.07 -5.31 8.72
CA PHE A 15 14.93 -4.89 9.52
C PHE A 15 13.74 -4.50 8.63
N HIS A 16 13.96 -3.64 7.63
CA HIS A 16 12.91 -3.22 6.70
C HIS A 16 12.36 -4.40 5.89
N ARG A 17 13.24 -5.27 5.39
CA ARG A 17 12.84 -6.45 4.62
C ARG A 17 11.89 -7.34 5.43
N VAL A 18 12.29 -7.72 6.64
CA VAL A 18 11.50 -8.62 7.47
C VAL A 18 10.18 -7.98 7.91
N VAL A 19 10.18 -6.71 8.34
CA VAL A 19 8.94 -6.01 8.74
C VAL A 19 7.95 -5.92 7.57
N ARG A 20 8.43 -5.65 6.36
CA ARG A 20 7.58 -5.61 5.15
C ARG A 20 7.02 -6.99 4.81
N HIS A 21 7.86 -8.03 4.87
CA HIS A 21 7.45 -9.42 4.65
C HIS A 21 6.36 -9.82 5.64
N GLU A 22 6.59 -9.63 6.92
CA GLU A 22 5.63 -9.97 7.98
C GLU A 22 4.33 -9.14 7.89
N THR A 23 4.44 -7.89 7.43
CA THR A 23 3.26 -7.07 7.13
C THR A 23 2.44 -7.68 5.99
N GLY A 24 3.10 -8.25 4.97
CA GLY A 24 2.44 -9.00 3.91
C GLY A 24 1.59 -10.14 4.45
N HIS A 25 2.10 -10.91 5.40
CA HIS A 25 1.31 -11.96 6.08
C HIS A 25 0.10 -11.41 6.82
N THR A 26 0.21 -10.27 7.50
CA THR A 26 -0.95 -9.65 8.16
C THR A 26 -2.01 -9.16 7.17
N MET A 27 -1.61 -8.91 5.93
CA MET A 27 -2.51 -8.59 4.81
C MET A 27 -3.06 -9.83 4.10
N GLY A 28 -2.70 -11.03 4.55
CA GLY A 28 -3.19 -12.30 4.00
C GLY A 28 -2.40 -12.82 2.80
N PHE A 29 -1.21 -12.28 2.53
CA PHE A 29 -0.34 -12.81 1.48
C PHE A 29 0.46 -14.00 2.00
N PRO A 30 0.36 -15.19 1.36
CA PRO A 30 1.17 -16.34 1.70
C PRO A 30 2.60 -16.20 1.16
N HIS A 31 3.47 -17.14 1.53
CA HIS A 31 4.81 -17.21 0.96
C HIS A 31 4.78 -17.51 -0.54
N GLU A 32 5.41 -16.65 -1.33
CA GLU A 32 5.46 -16.80 -2.80
C GLU A 32 6.31 -18.01 -3.23
N HIS A 33 7.38 -18.35 -2.49
CA HIS A 33 8.19 -19.53 -2.79
C HIS A 33 7.41 -20.87 -2.68
N MET A 34 6.25 -20.88 -2.01
CA MET A 34 5.37 -22.03 -1.93
C MET A 34 4.45 -22.18 -3.15
N ARG A 35 4.51 -21.28 -4.13
CA ARG A 35 3.84 -21.48 -5.42
C ARG A 35 4.42 -22.73 -6.11
N ARG A 36 3.57 -23.54 -6.71
CA ARG A 36 3.94 -24.81 -7.35
C ARG A 36 5.10 -24.64 -8.36
N GLU A 37 5.11 -23.54 -9.08
CA GLU A 37 6.13 -23.18 -10.05
C GLU A 37 7.52 -23.14 -9.39
N LEU A 38 7.67 -22.46 -8.26
CA LEU A 38 8.93 -22.33 -7.52
C LEU A 38 9.28 -23.61 -6.72
N VAL A 39 8.29 -24.24 -6.09
CA VAL A 39 8.52 -25.52 -5.39
C VAL A 39 9.08 -26.58 -6.33
N ASN A 40 8.62 -26.61 -7.58
CA ASN A 40 9.11 -27.55 -8.58
C ASN A 40 10.58 -27.35 -8.95
N GLU A 41 11.14 -26.17 -8.71
CA GLU A 41 12.57 -25.88 -8.91
C GLU A 41 13.46 -26.43 -7.78
N ILE A 42 12.89 -26.76 -6.63
CA ILE A 42 13.65 -27.20 -5.44
C ILE A 42 13.89 -28.71 -5.52
N ASP A 43 15.10 -29.13 -5.17
CA ASP A 43 15.48 -30.52 -4.97
C ASP A 43 15.11 -30.94 -3.55
N PRO A 44 14.17 -31.88 -3.35
CA PRO A 44 13.67 -32.20 -2.00
C PRO A 44 14.73 -32.76 -1.05
N ASP A 45 15.62 -33.62 -1.55
CA ASP A 45 16.62 -34.27 -0.69
C ASP A 45 17.68 -33.26 -0.26
N LYS A 46 18.12 -32.41 -1.19
CA LYS A 46 19.06 -31.33 -0.87
C LYS A 46 18.43 -30.29 0.08
N ALA A 47 17.16 -29.97 -0.10
CA ALA A 47 16.45 -29.03 0.80
C ALA A 47 16.35 -29.58 2.20
N ILE A 48 15.98 -30.86 2.37
CA ILE A 48 15.92 -31.50 3.69
C ILE A 48 17.29 -31.49 4.37
N ALA A 49 18.35 -31.86 3.65
CA ALA A 49 19.70 -31.82 4.20
C ALA A 49 20.14 -30.40 4.59
N TYR A 50 19.88 -29.42 3.73
CA TYR A 50 20.25 -28.02 3.93
C TYR A 50 19.55 -27.40 5.14
N PHE A 51 18.21 -27.44 5.18
CA PHE A 51 17.44 -26.85 6.26
C PHE A 51 17.61 -27.59 7.58
N GLY A 52 17.84 -28.92 7.53
CA GLY A 52 18.23 -29.69 8.70
C GLY A 52 19.56 -29.23 9.30
N ALA A 53 20.55 -28.95 8.46
CA ALA A 53 21.87 -28.50 8.91
C ALA A 53 21.90 -27.03 9.33
N THR A 54 21.13 -26.14 8.67
CA THR A 54 21.21 -24.69 8.88
C THR A 54 20.17 -24.15 9.86
N GLN A 55 18.99 -24.78 9.93
CA GLN A 55 17.86 -24.34 10.75
C GLN A 55 17.46 -25.37 11.82
N GLY A 56 18.05 -26.56 11.80
CA GLY A 56 17.66 -27.64 12.69
C GLY A 56 16.27 -28.22 12.42
N TRP A 57 15.72 -27.98 11.22
CA TRP A 57 14.37 -28.44 10.87
C TRP A 57 14.35 -29.95 10.60
N SER A 58 13.31 -30.60 11.09
CA SER A 58 13.03 -31.99 10.72
C SER A 58 12.61 -32.10 9.24
N PRO A 59 12.74 -33.30 8.62
CA PRO A 59 12.26 -33.52 7.26
C PRO A 59 10.77 -33.20 7.07
N ALA A 60 9.95 -33.35 8.11
CA ALA A 60 8.53 -33.04 8.07
C ALA A 60 8.29 -31.50 7.99
N GLU A 61 9.04 -30.73 8.79
CA GLU A 61 8.99 -29.26 8.75
C GLU A 61 9.45 -28.72 7.41
N VAL A 62 10.56 -29.24 6.86
CA VAL A 62 11.02 -28.83 5.51
C VAL A 62 9.96 -29.12 4.45
N ARG A 63 9.34 -30.31 4.47
CA ARG A 63 8.23 -30.60 3.55
C ARG A 63 7.08 -29.62 3.71
N GLN A 64 6.69 -29.32 4.93
CA GLN A 64 5.57 -28.41 5.20
C GLN A 64 5.88 -26.97 4.79
N GLN A 65 7.06 -26.46 5.11
CA GLN A 65 7.40 -25.04 4.99
C GLN A 65 8.00 -24.67 3.62
N VAL A 66 8.53 -25.67 2.87
CA VAL A 66 9.31 -25.39 1.65
C VAL A 66 8.85 -26.23 0.45
N LEU A 67 8.46 -27.48 0.67
CA LEU A 67 8.25 -28.45 -0.39
C LEU A 67 6.78 -28.77 -0.69
N THR A 68 5.85 -28.32 0.13
CA THR A 68 4.41 -28.51 -0.11
C THR A 68 3.84 -27.26 -0.76
N PRO A 69 3.46 -27.32 -2.05
CA PRO A 69 2.86 -26.16 -2.70
C PRO A 69 1.55 -25.76 -2.02
N ILE A 70 1.29 -24.45 -1.94
CA ILE A 70 -0.03 -23.94 -1.56
C ILE A 70 -1.08 -24.37 -2.59
N GLU A 71 -2.33 -24.52 -2.14
CA GLU A 71 -3.45 -24.83 -3.03
C GLU A 71 -3.88 -23.56 -3.78
N GLU A 72 -3.32 -23.40 -4.98
CA GLU A 72 -3.49 -22.17 -5.79
C GLU A 72 -4.92 -21.96 -6.27
N SER A 73 -5.72 -23.03 -6.41
CA SER A 73 -7.12 -22.92 -6.83
C SER A 73 -8.00 -22.22 -5.82
N SER A 74 -7.58 -22.19 -4.55
CA SER A 74 -8.29 -21.52 -3.46
C SER A 74 -7.84 -20.07 -3.23
N LEU A 75 -6.82 -19.62 -3.96
CA LEU A 75 -6.20 -18.31 -3.78
C LEU A 75 -6.47 -17.37 -4.96
N ARG A 76 -6.52 -16.09 -4.67
CA ARG A 76 -6.31 -15.07 -5.72
C ARG A 76 -4.80 -14.89 -5.87
N GLY A 77 -4.29 -15.15 -7.06
CA GLY A 77 -2.87 -15.05 -7.36
C GLY A 77 -2.63 -14.45 -8.74
N THR A 78 -1.38 -14.14 -9.02
CA THR A 78 -0.89 -13.81 -10.36
C THR A 78 -0.81 -15.08 -11.22
N ALA A 79 -0.72 -14.96 -12.56
CA ALA A 79 -0.62 -16.11 -13.47
C ALA A 79 0.67 -16.91 -13.24
N HIS A 80 1.76 -16.24 -12.88
CA HIS A 80 3.07 -16.83 -12.60
C HIS A 80 3.56 -16.44 -11.22
N ALA A 81 4.40 -17.27 -10.63
CA ALA A 81 5.10 -16.98 -9.40
C ALA A 81 6.10 -15.84 -9.62
N ASP A 82 6.30 -15.04 -8.57
CA ASP A 82 7.25 -13.93 -8.57
C ASP A 82 8.45 -14.26 -7.67
N PRO A 83 9.57 -14.69 -8.23
CA PRO A 83 10.76 -15.03 -7.44
C PRO A 83 11.42 -13.81 -6.79
N ASP A 84 11.07 -12.58 -7.20
CA ASP A 84 11.61 -11.33 -6.66
C ASP A 84 10.66 -10.66 -5.66
N SER A 85 9.48 -11.25 -5.41
CA SER A 85 8.50 -10.75 -4.42
C SER A 85 9.10 -10.71 -3.03
N ILE A 86 8.75 -9.66 -2.25
CA ILE A 86 9.07 -9.59 -0.81
C ILE A 86 8.54 -10.80 -0.02
N MET A 87 7.50 -11.48 -0.54
CA MET A 87 6.91 -12.69 0.07
C MET A 87 7.65 -13.97 -0.30
N CYS A 88 8.69 -13.90 -1.14
CA CYS A 88 9.48 -15.06 -1.57
C CYS A 88 10.71 -15.24 -0.68
N TYR A 89 10.94 -16.48 -0.20
CA TYR A 89 12.18 -16.81 0.48
C TYR A 89 13.36 -16.87 -0.48
N GLN A 90 14.53 -16.51 0.02
CA GLN A 90 15.80 -16.73 -0.68
C GLN A 90 16.16 -18.21 -0.61
N ILE A 91 16.16 -18.90 -1.76
CA ILE A 91 16.51 -20.30 -1.86
C ILE A 91 17.86 -20.41 -2.57
N PRO A 92 18.92 -20.93 -1.91
CA PRO A 92 20.24 -21.02 -2.52
C PRO A 92 20.25 -22.01 -3.68
N GLY A 93 21.04 -21.72 -4.71
CA GLY A 93 21.16 -22.58 -5.89
C GLY A 93 21.67 -23.98 -5.58
N SER A 94 22.35 -24.18 -4.44
CA SER A 94 22.81 -25.50 -3.99
C SER A 94 21.68 -26.51 -3.77
N ILE A 95 20.47 -26.04 -3.50
CA ILE A 95 19.30 -26.89 -3.26
C ILE A 95 18.23 -26.77 -4.36
N THR A 96 18.51 -26.07 -5.44
CA THR A 96 17.66 -26.07 -6.64
C THR A 96 18.12 -27.14 -7.63
N LYS A 97 17.20 -27.60 -8.48
CA LYS A 97 17.49 -28.58 -9.56
C LYS A 97 18.37 -27.99 -10.65
N SER A 98 18.15 -26.69 -10.93
CA SER A 98 18.90 -25.98 -11.99
C SER A 98 20.26 -25.46 -11.52
N GLY A 99 20.53 -25.44 -10.21
CA GLY A 99 21.72 -24.81 -9.64
C GLY A 99 21.62 -23.27 -9.55
N LYS A 100 20.53 -22.68 -10.05
CA LYS A 100 20.28 -21.23 -9.96
C LYS A 100 19.51 -20.89 -8.69
N PRO A 101 19.89 -19.86 -7.94
CA PRO A 101 19.15 -19.47 -6.75
C PRO A 101 17.78 -18.87 -7.11
N ILE A 102 16.79 -19.04 -6.23
CA ILE A 102 15.60 -18.19 -6.18
C ILE A 102 16.00 -17.01 -5.29
N VAL A 103 16.04 -15.83 -5.89
CA VAL A 103 16.68 -14.66 -5.24
C VAL A 103 15.91 -14.18 -4.02
N GLY A 104 14.59 -14.24 -4.07
CA GLY A 104 13.71 -13.66 -3.05
C GLY A 104 13.76 -12.15 -3.02
N GLY A 105 12.71 -11.52 -2.53
CA GLY A 105 12.63 -10.06 -2.46
C GLY A 105 13.45 -9.47 -1.33
N LEU A 106 14.24 -8.44 -1.65
CA LEU A 106 14.91 -7.61 -0.64
C LEU A 106 14.04 -6.40 -0.24
N ASP A 107 13.06 -6.08 -1.07
CA ASP A 107 12.08 -5.00 -0.85
C ASP A 107 10.79 -5.34 -1.61
N ILE A 108 9.74 -4.54 -1.35
CA ILE A 108 8.47 -4.63 -2.11
C ILE A 108 8.77 -4.23 -3.56
N ASP A 109 8.47 -5.12 -4.48
CA ASP A 109 8.69 -4.90 -5.89
C ASP A 109 7.46 -4.29 -6.60
N ARG A 110 7.55 -4.14 -7.93
CA ARG A 110 6.47 -3.57 -8.73
C ARG A 110 5.26 -4.50 -8.82
N GLN A 111 5.46 -5.81 -8.83
CA GLN A 111 4.38 -6.79 -8.92
C GLN A 111 3.65 -6.90 -7.59
N ASP A 112 4.38 -6.87 -6.48
CA ASP A 112 3.81 -6.79 -5.12
C ASP A 112 2.87 -5.59 -4.98
N PHE A 113 3.31 -4.38 -5.40
CA PHE A 113 2.47 -3.19 -5.38
C PHE A 113 1.24 -3.31 -6.27
N ALA A 114 1.38 -3.85 -7.48
CA ALA A 114 0.28 -4.01 -8.42
C ALA A 114 -0.74 -5.01 -7.89
N PHE A 115 -0.29 -6.12 -7.33
CA PHE A 115 -1.16 -7.14 -6.76
C PHE A 115 -1.86 -6.64 -5.49
N ALA A 116 -1.13 -5.98 -4.58
CA ALA A 116 -1.73 -5.37 -3.40
C ALA A 116 -2.81 -4.33 -3.76
N ALA A 117 -2.58 -3.52 -4.81
CA ALA A 117 -3.58 -2.56 -5.28
C ALA A 117 -4.83 -3.23 -5.89
N LEU A 118 -4.69 -4.43 -6.46
CA LEU A 118 -5.81 -5.23 -6.97
C LEU A 118 -6.66 -5.80 -5.82
N ILE A 119 -6.01 -6.27 -4.75
CA ILE A 119 -6.70 -6.86 -3.58
C ILE A 119 -7.28 -5.77 -2.68
N TYR A 120 -6.55 -4.66 -2.50
CA TYR A 120 -6.89 -3.53 -1.65
C TYR A 120 -7.01 -2.22 -2.47
N PRO A 121 -8.02 -2.11 -3.35
CA PRO A 121 -8.16 -0.92 -4.18
C PRO A 121 -8.43 0.31 -3.32
N LYS A 122 -7.78 1.43 -3.64
CA LYS A 122 -8.09 2.71 -2.99
C LYS A 122 -9.56 3.08 -3.24
N VAL A 123 -10.27 3.38 -2.17
CA VAL A 123 -11.64 3.91 -2.27
C VAL A 123 -11.58 5.21 -3.09
N ALA A 124 -12.32 5.24 -4.20
CA ALA A 124 -12.43 6.46 -5.01
C ALA A 124 -12.96 7.58 -4.10
N LYS A 125 -12.20 8.67 -3.97
CA LYS A 125 -12.71 9.87 -3.29
C LYS A 125 -13.99 10.30 -3.99
N PRO A 126 -15.10 10.56 -3.27
CA PRO A 126 -16.32 11.06 -3.89
C PRO A 126 -15.94 12.32 -4.69
N LYS A 127 -16.31 12.34 -5.98
CA LYS A 127 -16.14 13.52 -6.82
C LYS A 127 -16.85 14.66 -6.09
N THR A 128 -16.11 15.62 -5.56
CA THR A 128 -16.71 16.82 -4.97
C THR A 128 -17.60 17.44 -6.03
N ALA A 129 -18.90 17.56 -5.72
CA ALA A 129 -19.85 18.20 -6.63
C ALA A 129 -19.27 19.56 -7.09
N PRO A 130 -19.38 19.92 -8.36
CA PRO A 130 -18.83 21.18 -8.84
C PRO A 130 -19.39 22.31 -8.00
N LYS A 131 -18.52 23.10 -7.37
CA LYS A 131 -18.92 24.30 -6.60
C LYS A 131 -19.77 25.15 -7.53
N ARG A 132 -21.09 25.22 -7.28
CA ARG A 132 -22.00 26.13 -7.99
C ARG A 132 -21.40 27.52 -7.83
N LYS A 133 -20.89 28.10 -8.92
CA LYS A 133 -20.46 29.49 -8.96
C LYS A 133 -21.65 30.33 -8.48
N ALA A 134 -21.53 30.97 -7.32
CA ALA A 134 -22.52 31.88 -6.84
C ALA A 134 -22.68 32.99 -7.91
N LYS A 135 -23.86 33.05 -8.53
CA LYS A 135 -24.21 34.07 -9.50
C LYS A 135 -24.15 35.43 -8.77
N ALA A 136 -23.19 36.27 -9.13
CA ALA A 136 -23.06 37.59 -8.56
C ALA A 136 -24.38 38.33 -8.78
N ARG A 137 -25.02 38.68 -7.67
CA ARG A 137 -26.25 39.45 -7.64
C ARG A 137 -25.89 40.85 -8.11
N SER A 138 -26.32 41.23 -9.34
CA SER A 138 -26.13 42.55 -9.88
C SER A 138 -26.80 43.58 -8.93
N LYS A 139 -25.99 44.48 -8.38
CA LYS A 139 -26.50 45.63 -7.62
C LYS A 139 -27.34 46.48 -8.53
N GLY A 140 -28.67 46.51 -8.26
CA GLY A 140 -29.60 47.40 -8.96
C GLY A 140 -29.17 48.86 -8.76
N LYS A 141 -29.20 49.60 -9.86
CA LYS A 141 -28.97 51.07 -9.90
C LYS A 141 -29.97 51.77 -8.98
N ALA A 142 -29.48 52.48 -7.97
CA ALA A 142 -30.28 53.40 -7.17
C ALA A 142 -30.72 54.57 -8.01
N VAL A 143 -32.04 54.73 -8.15
CA VAL A 143 -32.68 55.87 -8.80
C VAL A 143 -32.47 57.11 -7.97
N ARG A 144 -31.85 58.11 -8.53
CA ARG A 144 -31.53 59.43 -7.97
C ARG A 144 -32.81 60.25 -7.92
N LYS A 145 -33.45 60.41 -6.75
CA LYS A 145 -34.55 61.36 -6.56
C LYS A 145 -34.02 62.78 -6.55
N SER A 146 -34.54 63.58 -7.47
CA SER A 146 -34.30 65.03 -7.60
C SER A 146 -34.81 65.78 -6.41
N LYS A 147 -33.98 66.71 -5.92
CA LYS A 147 -34.33 67.72 -4.87
C LYS A 147 -35.20 68.77 -5.50
N VAL A 148 -36.45 68.90 -5.02
CA VAL A 148 -37.30 70.07 -5.21
C VAL A 148 -36.88 71.13 -4.20
N LYS A 149 -36.50 72.31 -4.70
CA LYS A 149 -36.24 73.53 -3.92
C LYS A 149 -37.56 74.13 -3.54
N HIS A 150 -37.83 74.27 -2.26
CA HIS A 150 -38.88 75.23 -1.77
C HIS A 150 -38.19 76.45 -1.15
N LYS A 151 -38.41 77.57 -1.77
CA LYS A 151 -38.17 78.94 -1.27
C LYS A 151 -39.40 79.42 -0.47
N SER A 152 -39.22 79.93 0.68
CA SER A 152 -40.08 80.93 1.33
C SER A 152 -39.51 81.11 2.78
N GLY A 153 -39.15 82.20 3.31
CA GLY A 153 -39.68 83.53 3.30
C GLY A 153 -39.64 84.00 4.71
N ARG A 154 -38.68 84.83 5.01
CA ARG A 154 -38.67 85.98 5.90
C ARG A 154 -39.66 85.99 7.12
N LYS A 155 -39.18 86.12 8.33
CA LYS A 155 -39.55 87.32 9.17
C LYS A 155 -38.63 87.48 10.35
N LYS A 156 -38.28 88.69 10.54
CA LYS A 156 -37.56 89.47 11.56
C LYS A 156 -38.44 89.64 12.81
N LEU A 157 -37.84 89.68 14.00
CA LEU A 157 -38.22 90.54 15.16
C LEU A 157 -37.29 90.11 16.31
N MET A 158 -36.36 90.87 16.70
CA MET A 158 -36.28 92.04 17.71
C MET A 158 -36.74 91.68 19.11
N GLY A 159 -35.86 92.00 20.10
CA GLY A 159 -36.14 92.40 21.44
C GLY A 159 -35.37 91.67 22.52
N SER A 160 -34.26 92.17 22.95
CA SER A 160 -34.03 92.93 24.24
C SER A 160 -34.42 92.14 25.51
N VAL A 161 -33.51 91.80 26.35
CA VAL A 161 -32.89 92.55 27.51
C VAL A 161 -31.71 91.72 27.93
#